data_2f2d6f025db13cea5317e357c4de5911
#
_entry.id   2f2d6f025db13cea5317e357c4de5911
#
_cell.length_a   1.000
_cell.length_b   1.000
_cell.length_c   1.000
_cell.angle_alpha   90.00
_cell.angle_beta   90.00
_cell.angle_gamma   90.00
#
_symmetry.space_group_name_H-M   'P 1'
#
loop_
_entity.id
_entity.type
_entity.pdbx_description
1 polymer ?
#
loop_
_entity_poly.entity_id
_entity_poly.type
_entity_poly.pdbx_seq_one_letter_code
_entity_poly.pdbx_strand_id
1 'polypeptide(L)'
;MSALSLRKLRKVYGDVVAVDGIDLEIAAGECFGLLGPNGAGKTTTIEICEGLTEPDGGDIEVLGRRWAGDERELRERLGIQLQDTQLSEKITVRETLDLFRSFYAQARGVDEVIAMVQLEEKRDARVGTLSGGQKQRLALACALVGDPELLFLDEPTTGLDPQARRQLWELIDRFRGTGRTILLTTHYMDEAERLCDRVAIMDHGKVIALGTPRALIAEIIAEHLVEFSAAEGEVSETALRTLPGVSAVKAQNGGWQLEVTALHRTVPALIAALEQQRVVLSELRTHSATLEDVFVKLTGRHLRDE
;
A
#
# COMPACT_ATOMS: atom_id res chain seq x y z
N MET A 1 8.98 -15.29 -14.50
CA MET A 1 9.66 -15.94 -13.36
C MET A 1 9.12 -15.29 -12.11
N SER A 2 8.93 -16.05 -11.03
CA SER A 2 8.49 -15.51 -9.74
C SER A 2 9.68 -14.90 -8.98
N ALA A 3 9.51 -13.70 -8.42
CA ALA A 3 10.51 -13.08 -7.55
C ALA A 3 10.29 -13.46 -6.09
N LEU A 4 9.04 -13.72 -5.70
CA LEU A 4 8.66 -14.17 -4.35
C LEU A 4 7.52 -15.18 -4.47
N SER A 5 7.61 -16.29 -3.76
CA SER A 5 6.55 -17.30 -3.65
C SER A 5 6.36 -17.71 -2.19
N LEU A 6 5.15 -17.54 -1.68
CA LEU A 6 4.72 -17.98 -0.36
C LEU A 6 3.67 -19.07 -0.53
N ARG A 7 3.80 -20.17 0.19
CA ARG A 7 2.83 -21.28 0.17
C ARG A 7 2.45 -21.66 1.59
N LYS A 8 1.17 -21.46 1.93
CA LYS A 8 0.59 -21.74 3.25
C LYS A 8 1.41 -21.15 4.39
N LEU A 9 1.94 -19.93 4.17
CA LEU A 9 2.78 -19.24 5.14
C LEU A 9 2.01 -19.03 6.44
N ARG A 10 2.62 -19.41 7.56
CA ARG A 10 2.01 -19.28 8.89
C ARG A 10 3.00 -18.75 9.91
N LYS A 11 2.50 -17.84 10.77
CA LYS A 11 3.23 -17.32 11.94
C LYS A 11 2.31 -17.09 13.10
N VAL A 12 2.75 -17.52 14.29
CA VAL A 12 2.00 -17.40 15.54
C VAL A 12 2.90 -16.79 16.62
N TYR A 13 2.38 -15.85 17.38
CA TYR A 13 3.05 -15.26 18.54
C TYR A 13 2.17 -15.52 19.79
N GLY A 14 2.58 -16.48 20.63
CA GLY A 14 1.74 -16.91 21.74
C GLY A 14 0.38 -17.40 21.26
N ASP A 15 -0.71 -16.73 21.66
CA ASP A 15 -2.07 -17.06 21.24
C ASP A 15 -2.55 -16.31 19.97
N VAL A 16 -1.70 -15.41 19.43
CA VAL A 16 -2.06 -14.59 18.26
C VAL A 16 -1.53 -15.22 16.98
N VAL A 17 -2.42 -15.55 16.06
CA VAL A 17 -2.08 -15.99 14.71
C VAL A 17 -1.88 -14.75 13.84
N ALA A 18 -0.61 -14.34 13.65
CA ALA A 18 -0.26 -13.14 12.88
C ALA A 18 -0.36 -13.36 11.36
N VAL A 19 -0.05 -14.57 10.89
CA VAL A 19 -0.16 -15.00 9.49
C VAL A 19 -0.79 -16.39 9.46
N ASP A 20 -1.90 -16.56 8.73
CA ASP A 20 -2.72 -17.76 8.76
C ASP A 20 -2.87 -18.40 7.37
N GLY A 21 -1.83 -19.09 6.93
CA GLY A 21 -1.86 -19.92 5.72
C GLY A 21 -1.89 -19.13 4.42
N ILE A 22 -1.09 -18.06 4.29
CA ILE A 22 -1.06 -17.20 3.11
C ILE A 22 -0.37 -17.90 1.93
N ASP A 23 -1.06 -17.87 0.78
CA ASP A 23 -0.51 -18.20 -0.53
C ASP A 23 -0.37 -16.91 -1.33
N LEU A 24 0.85 -16.59 -1.81
CA LEU A 24 1.14 -15.38 -2.55
C LEU A 24 2.25 -15.61 -3.57
N GLU A 25 2.11 -15.04 -4.75
CA GLU A 25 3.13 -15.05 -5.79
C GLU A 25 3.31 -13.66 -6.39
N ILE A 26 4.57 -13.19 -6.44
CA ILE A 26 4.96 -11.90 -7.01
C ILE A 26 5.87 -12.18 -8.21
N ALA A 27 5.51 -11.63 -9.37
CA ALA A 27 6.29 -11.76 -10.58
C ALA A 27 7.55 -10.88 -10.55
N ALA A 28 8.59 -11.29 -11.28
CA ALA A 28 9.77 -10.45 -11.46
C ALA A 28 9.40 -9.15 -12.21
N GLY A 29 9.88 -8.01 -11.70
CA GLY A 29 9.58 -6.68 -12.23
C GLY A 29 8.23 -6.10 -11.82
N GLU A 30 7.48 -6.79 -10.96
CA GLU A 30 6.19 -6.34 -10.43
C GLU A 30 6.37 -5.43 -9.21
N CYS A 31 5.57 -4.38 -9.11
CA CYS A 31 5.35 -3.65 -7.87
C CYS A 31 4.10 -4.20 -7.20
N PHE A 32 4.28 -4.87 -6.06
CA PHE A 32 3.21 -5.54 -5.34
C PHE A 32 2.96 -4.90 -3.97
N GLY A 33 1.69 -4.68 -3.63
CA GLY A 33 1.26 -4.07 -2.37
C GLY A 33 0.63 -5.09 -1.41
N LEU A 34 1.06 -5.10 -0.15
CA LEU A 34 0.34 -5.71 0.96
C LEU A 34 -0.41 -4.63 1.73
N LEU A 35 -1.74 -4.65 1.65
CA LEU A 35 -2.61 -3.64 2.23
C LEU A 35 -3.38 -4.20 3.42
N GLY A 36 -3.73 -3.35 4.35
CA GLY A 36 -4.58 -3.72 5.48
C GLY A 36 -4.35 -2.84 6.70
N PRO A 37 -5.19 -2.96 7.72
CA PRO A 37 -5.04 -2.20 8.97
C PRO A 37 -3.80 -2.64 9.76
N ASN A 38 -3.52 -1.92 10.83
CA ASN A 38 -2.53 -2.33 11.81
C ASN A 38 -2.94 -3.68 12.41
N GLY A 39 -1.98 -4.57 12.63
CA GLY A 39 -2.27 -5.91 13.14
C GLY A 39 -2.81 -6.92 12.10
N ALA A 40 -2.99 -6.52 10.83
CA ALA A 40 -3.43 -7.44 9.77
C ALA A 40 -2.41 -8.54 9.40
N GLY A 41 -1.15 -8.43 9.87
CA GLY A 41 -0.06 -9.37 9.58
C GLY A 41 0.88 -8.94 8.47
N LYS A 42 0.77 -7.71 7.95
CA LYS A 42 1.62 -7.17 6.87
C LYS A 42 3.10 -7.19 7.23
N THR A 43 3.47 -6.49 8.32
CA THR A 43 4.86 -6.41 8.81
C THR A 43 5.43 -7.79 9.11
N THR A 44 4.68 -8.66 9.77
CA THR A 44 5.13 -10.05 10.00
C THR A 44 5.38 -10.81 8.70
N THR A 45 4.52 -10.61 7.70
CA THR A 45 4.68 -11.26 6.38
C THR A 45 5.94 -10.75 5.68
N ILE A 46 6.17 -9.43 5.66
CA ILE A 46 7.35 -8.85 5.00
C ILE A 46 8.64 -9.22 5.75
N GLU A 47 8.66 -9.19 7.08
CA GLU A 47 9.81 -9.63 7.91
C GLU A 47 10.21 -11.09 7.65
N ILE A 48 9.24 -11.98 7.41
CA ILE A 48 9.52 -13.36 7.01
C ILE A 48 10.14 -13.40 5.62
N CYS A 49 9.62 -12.59 4.68
CA CYS A 49 10.18 -12.49 3.32
C CYS A 49 11.61 -11.94 3.32
N GLU A 50 11.93 -11.03 4.22
CA GLU A 50 13.24 -10.42 4.44
C GLU A 50 14.23 -11.36 5.16
N GLY A 51 13.75 -12.49 5.71
CA GLY A 51 14.53 -13.40 6.52
C GLY A 51 14.90 -12.87 7.90
N LEU A 52 14.13 -11.92 8.41
CA LEU A 52 14.27 -11.38 9.78
C LEU A 52 13.49 -12.20 10.80
N THR A 53 12.43 -12.87 10.37
CA THR A 53 11.57 -13.71 11.21
C THR A 53 11.38 -15.07 10.55
N GLU A 54 11.53 -16.15 11.31
CA GLU A 54 11.27 -17.51 10.82
C GLU A 54 9.77 -17.81 10.85
N PRO A 55 9.20 -18.40 9.79
CA PRO A 55 7.82 -18.87 9.78
C PRO A 55 7.65 -20.10 10.69
N ASP A 56 6.45 -20.32 11.22
CA ASP A 56 6.10 -21.54 11.96
C ASP A 56 5.56 -22.64 11.04
N GLY A 57 5.28 -22.30 9.77
CA GLY A 57 4.85 -23.24 8.77
C GLY A 57 4.76 -22.61 7.39
N GLY A 58 4.64 -23.49 6.38
CA GLY A 58 4.64 -23.09 4.97
C GLY A 58 6.02 -23.02 4.36
N ASP A 59 6.04 -22.72 3.06
CA ASP A 59 7.26 -22.58 2.26
C ASP A 59 7.42 -21.14 1.77
N ILE A 60 8.67 -20.68 1.73
CA ILE A 60 9.04 -19.39 1.16
C ILE A 60 10.20 -19.55 0.18
N GLU A 61 10.07 -18.91 -0.98
CA GLU A 61 11.10 -18.83 -1.99
C GLU A 61 11.25 -17.37 -2.44
N VAL A 62 12.47 -16.84 -2.35
CA VAL A 62 12.84 -15.46 -2.69
C VAL A 62 13.87 -15.52 -3.82
N LEU A 63 13.60 -14.90 -4.96
CA LEU A 63 14.47 -14.89 -6.15
C LEU A 63 14.94 -16.29 -6.57
N GLY A 64 14.04 -17.29 -6.45
CA GLY A 64 14.34 -18.70 -6.75
C GLY A 64 15.22 -19.40 -5.71
N ARG A 65 15.36 -18.84 -4.51
CA ARG A 65 16.21 -19.31 -3.42
C ARG A 65 15.43 -19.45 -2.11
N ARG A 66 16.01 -20.22 -1.17
CA ARG A 66 15.48 -20.36 0.19
C ARG A 66 16.44 -19.73 1.20
N TRP A 67 15.92 -19.12 2.25
CA TRP A 67 16.75 -18.55 3.32
C TRP A 67 17.68 -19.59 3.93
N ALA A 68 17.20 -20.80 4.16
CA ALA A 68 18.04 -21.91 4.62
C ALA A 68 19.04 -22.33 3.55
N GLY A 69 20.28 -21.88 3.67
CA GLY A 69 21.40 -22.22 2.80
C GLY A 69 21.85 -21.13 1.83
N ASP A 70 20.96 -20.22 1.43
CA ASP A 70 21.28 -19.17 0.44
C ASP A 70 21.30 -17.75 1.05
N GLU A 71 21.31 -17.62 2.38
CA GLU A 71 21.16 -16.36 3.12
C GLU A 71 22.10 -15.25 2.64
N ARG A 72 23.39 -15.56 2.45
CA ARG A 72 24.38 -14.57 2.01
C ARG A 72 24.07 -14.05 0.60
N GLU A 73 23.74 -14.94 -0.32
CA GLU A 73 23.41 -14.56 -1.69
C GLU A 73 22.13 -13.74 -1.75
N LEU A 74 21.11 -14.11 -0.97
CA LEU A 74 19.87 -13.34 -0.88
C LEU A 74 20.13 -11.94 -0.34
N ARG A 75 20.88 -11.78 0.75
CA ARG A 75 21.18 -10.47 1.33
C ARG A 75 21.89 -9.52 0.36
N GLU A 76 22.69 -10.02 -0.57
CA GLU A 76 23.35 -9.21 -1.59
C GLU A 76 22.39 -8.76 -2.72
N ARG A 77 21.25 -9.43 -2.89
CA ARG A 77 20.28 -9.16 -3.97
C ARG A 77 19.03 -8.44 -3.49
N LEU A 78 18.90 -8.24 -2.18
CA LEU A 78 17.75 -7.60 -1.55
C LEU A 78 18.09 -6.19 -1.07
N GLY A 79 17.11 -5.28 -1.20
CA GLY A 79 17.10 -3.99 -0.52
C GLY A 79 15.94 -3.98 0.47
N ILE A 80 16.20 -3.51 1.69
CA ILE A 80 15.21 -3.52 2.76
C ILE A 80 15.13 -2.12 3.37
N GLN A 81 13.93 -1.54 3.40
CA GLN A 81 13.61 -0.35 4.15
C GLN A 81 12.56 -0.71 5.20
N LEU A 82 12.98 -0.77 6.45
CA LEU A 82 12.10 -1.02 7.59
C LEU A 82 11.25 0.21 7.92
N GLN A 83 10.10 0.01 8.57
CA GLN A 83 9.20 1.07 9.01
C GLN A 83 9.93 2.10 9.88
N ASP A 84 10.72 1.65 10.86
CA ASP A 84 11.56 2.48 11.72
C ASP A 84 13.05 2.26 11.42
N THR A 85 13.56 2.91 10.37
CA THR A 85 14.99 2.88 10.07
C THR A 85 15.74 3.86 10.96
N GLN A 86 16.36 3.36 12.04
CA GLN A 86 17.19 4.18 12.93
C GLN A 86 18.60 4.37 12.36
N LEU A 87 18.82 5.50 11.71
CA LEU A 87 20.14 5.90 11.22
C LEU A 87 20.87 6.75 12.26
N SER A 88 22.21 6.59 12.35
CA SER A 88 23.02 7.37 13.28
C SER A 88 22.94 8.87 12.96
N GLU A 89 22.46 9.68 13.89
CA GLU A 89 22.29 11.13 13.70
C GLU A 89 23.61 11.91 13.59
N LYS A 90 24.72 11.31 14.00
CA LYS A 90 26.03 11.97 14.13
C LYS A 90 26.85 11.99 12.83
N ILE A 91 26.59 11.03 11.94
CA ILE A 91 27.27 10.90 10.64
C ILE A 91 26.50 11.62 9.55
N THR A 92 27.17 11.90 8.43
CA THR A 92 26.60 12.58 7.26
C THR A 92 25.81 11.59 6.38
N VAL A 93 25.01 12.14 5.45
CA VAL A 93 24.32 11.36 4.40
C VAL A 93 25.33 10.50 3.64
N ARG A 94 26.46 11.09 3.22
CA ARG A 94 27.51 10.38 2.50
C ARG A 94 28.10 9.25 3.32
N GLU A 95 28.52 9.54 4.56
CA GLU A 95 29.11 8.52 5.46
C GLU A 95 28.14 7.39 5.75
N THR A 96 26.83 7.69 5.87
CA THR A 96 25.79 6.66 6.02
C THR A 96 25.79 5.74 4.80
N LEU A 97 25.75 6.29 3.60
CA LEU A 97 25.72 5.49 2.38
C LEU A 97 27.03 4.75 2.11
N ASP A 98 28.20 5.33 2.44
CA ASP A 98 29.49 4.63 2.38
C ASP A 98 29.50 3.41 3.32
N LEU A 99 28.93 3.56 4.54
CA LEU A 99 28.76 2.44 5.48
C LEU A 99 27.87 1.34 4.90
N PHE A 100 26.67 1.67 4.42
CA PHE A 100 25.73 0.67 3.86
C PHE A 100 26.32 0.01 2.61
N ARG A 101 26.98 0.78 1.75
CA ARG A 101 27.68 0.26 0.57
C ARG A 101 28.73 -0.80 0.93
N SER A 102 29.40 -0.65 2.08
CA SER A 102 30.44 -1.61 2.51
C SER A 102 29.92 -3.00 2.82
N PHE A 103 28.61 -3.19 2.98
CA PHE A 103 28.01 -4.50 3.22
C PHE A 103 27.84 -5.34 1.95
N TYR A 104 27.97 -4.73 0.76
CA TYR A 104 27.74 -5.39 -0.51
C TYR A 104 29.02 -5.59 -1.29
N ALA A 105 29.18 -6.77 -1.92
CA ALA A 105 30.33 -7.05 -2.78
C ALA A 105 30.30 -6.21 -4.07
N GLN A 106 29.09 -5.99 -4.60
CA GLN A 106 28.82 -5.10 -5.73
C GLN A 106 27.77 -4.09 -5.30
N ALA A 107 28.05 -2.82 -5.45
CA ALA A 107 27.16 -1.75 -5.01
C ALA A 107 27.27 -0.54 -5.95
N ARG A 108 26.22 0.26 -5.99
CA ARG A 108 26.17 1.53 -6.72
C ARG A 108 27.14 2.55 -6.13
N GLY A 109 27.55 3.52 -6.95
CA GLY A 109 28.30 4.68 -6.47
C GLY A 109 27.47 5.52 -5.49
N VAL A 110 28.09 5.95 -4.37
CA VAL A 110 27.36 6.74 -3.35
C VAL A 110 26.78 8.03 -3.94
N ASP A 111 27.53 8.73 -4.80
CA ASP A 111 27.04 9.96 -5.44
C ASP A 111 25.86 9.69 -6.41
N GLU A 112 25.86 8.54 -7.09
CA GLU A 112 24.76 8.10 -7.92
C GLU A 112 23.50 7.89 -7.08
N VAL A 113 23.61 7.18 -5.94
CA VAL A 113 22.48 6.91 -5.05
C VAL A 113 21.94 8.19 -4.42
N ILE A 114 22.82 9.12 -4.00
CA ILE A 114 22.42 10.45 -3.51
C ILE A 114 21.57 11.18 -4.55
N ALA A 115 22.02 11.18 -5.81
CA ALA A 115 21.29 11.81 -6.91
C ALA A 115 19.93 11.10 -7.18
N MET A 116 19.90 9.77 -7.13
CA MET A 116 18.65 9.00 -7.30
C MET A 116 17.57 9.44 -6.30
N VAL A 117 17.93 9.71 -5.05
CA VAL A 117 17.00 10.13 -4.00
C VAL A 117 16.90 11.64 -3.77
N GLN A 118 17.55 12.44 -4.65
CA GLN A 118 17.51 13.91 -4.63
C GLN A 118 18.00 14.49 -3.28
N LEU A 119 19.14 14.03 -2.81
CA LEU A 119 19.77 14.49 -1.57
C LEU A 119 21.15 15.17 -1.83
N GLU A 120 21.42 15.65 -3.05
CA GLU A 120 22.71 16.23 -3.43
C GLU A 120 23.10 17.41 -2.54
N GLU A 121 22.15 18.32 -2.26
CA GLU A 121 22.36 19.48 -1.38
C GLU A 121 22.57 19.11 0.10
N LYS A 122 22.23 17.88 0.48
CA LYS A 122 22.33 17.36 1.85
C LYS A 122 23.44 16.32 2.02
N ARG A 123 24.26 16.12 0.99
CA ARG A 123 25.33 15.13 0.95
C ARG A 123 26.22 15.13 2.20
N ASP A 124 26.64 16.30 2.62
CA ASP A 124 27.55 16.50 3.76
C ASP A 124 26.81 16.94 5.04
N ALA A 125 25.46 16.97 5.00
CA ALA A 125 24.66 17.27 6.18
C ALA A 125 24.59 16.05 7.09
N ARG A 126 24.59 16.28 8.42
CA ARG A 126 24.38 15.21 9.41
C ARG A 126 22.94 14.72 9.35
N VAL A 127 22.75 13.40 9.50
CA VAL A 127 21.42 12.75 9.48
C VAL A 127 20.46 13.36 10.49
N GLY A 128 20.94 13.74 11.68
CA GLY A 128 20.12 14.39 12.71
C GLY A 128 19.53 15.75 12.30
N THR A 129 20.08 16.42 11.26
CA THR A 129 19.60 17.72 10.76
C THR A 129 18.60 17.61 9.61
N LEU A 130 18.33 16.39 9.13
CA LEU A 130 17.43 16.15 8.02
C LEU A 130 15.97 16.25 8.48
N SER A 131 15.09 16.73 7.59
CA SER A 131 13.64 16.63 7.78
C SER A 131 13.18 15.16 7.71
N GLY A 132 11.95 14.85 8.18
CA GLY A 132 11.39 13.50 8.12
C GLY A 132 11.39 12.94 6.71
N GLY A 133 10.94 13.70 5.71
CA GLY A 133 10.99 13.29 4.30
C GLY A 133 12.40 13.09 3.75
N GLN A 134 13.38 13.86 4.22
CA GLN A 134 14.79 13.65 3.85
C GLN A 134 15.36 12.39 4.51
N LYS A 135 15.03 12.12 5.78
CA LYS A 135 15.40 10.88 6.47
C LYS A 135 14.81 9.66 5.75
N GLN A 136 13.55 9.74 5.31
CA GLN A 136 12.90 8.65 4.59
C GLN A 136 13.55 8.40 3.22
N ARG A 137 13.91 9.48 2.49
CA ARG A 137 14.67 9.33 1.24
C ARG A 137 16.08 8.75 1.46
N LEU A 138 16.74 9.07 2.57
CA LEU A 138 17.99 8.45 2.95
C LEU A 138 17.83 6.97 3.30
N ALA A 139 16.76 6.59 4.02
CA ALA A 139 16.46 5.18 4.31
C ALA A 139 16.25 4.38 3.02
N LEU A 140 15.47 4.93 2.07
CA LEU A 140 15.34 4.35 0.73
C LEU A 140 16.71 4.24 0.02
N ALA A 141 17.56 5.27 0.10
CA ALA A 141 18.89 5.25 -0.49
C ALA A 141 19.76 4.12 0.08
N CYS A 142 19.70 3.87 1.39
CA CYS A 142 20.39 2.75 2.03
C CYS A 142 19.91 1.40 1.48
N ALA A 143 18.63 1.24 1.21
CA ALA A 143 18.07 0.03 0.60
C ALA A 143 18.47 -0.12 -0.88
N LEU A 144 18.71 0.98 -1.59
CA LEU A 144 19.04 0.97 -3.02
C LEU A 144 20.55 0.82 -3.32
N VAL A 145 21.41 1.06 -2.34
CA VAL A 145 22.87 1.13 -2.55
C VAL A 145 23.46 -0.19 -3.05
N GLY A 146 22.87 -1.35 -2.65
CA GLY A 146 23.24 -2.69 -3.11
C GLY A 146 22.79 -3.05 -4.52
N ASP A 147 22.14 -2.15 -5.25
CA ASP A 147 21.50 -2.43 -6.56
C ASP A 147 20.54 -3.64 -6.53
N PRO A 148 19.55 -3.67 -5.65
CA PRO A 148 18.76 -4.85 -5.38
C PRO A 148 17.90 -5.29 -6.58
N GLU A 149 17.67 -6.60 -6.71
CA GLU A 149 16.70 -7.18 -7.65
C GLU A 149 15.28 -7.14 -7.09
N LEU A 150 15.14 -7.25 -5.76
CA LEU A 150 13.90 -7.15 -5.02
C LEU A 150 14.05 -6.16 -3.86
N LEU A 151 13.17 -5.16 -3.84
CA LEU A 151 13.13 -4.12 -2.82
C LEU A 151 11.92 -4.32 -1.92
N PHE A 152 12.15 -4.39 -0.62
CA PHE A 152 11.12 -4.40 0.41
C PHE A 152 10.98 -3.00 1.00
N LEU A 153 9.74 -2.52 1.12
CA LEU A 153 9.40 -1.21 1.67
C LEU A 153 8.28 -1.39 2.70
N ASP A 154 8.63 -1.30 3.99
CA ASP A 154 7.62 -1.41 5.05
C ASP A 154 7.10 -0.01 5.41
N GLU A 155 5.85 0.28 5.04
CA GLU A 155 5.15 1.54 5.25
C GLU A 155 5.99 2.80 4.90
N PRO A 156 6.54 2.91 3.68
CA PRO A 156 7.59 3.88 3.35
C PRO A 156 7.18 5.34 3.48
N THR A 157 5.88 5.65 3.48
CA THR A 157 5.37 7.04 3.51
C THR A 157 4.68 7.43 4.82
N THR A 158 4.68 6.54 5.81
CA THR A 158 4.05 6.82 7.12
C THR A 158 4.70 8.02 7.80
N GLY A 159 3.85 8.93 8.32
CA GLY A 159 4.29 10.15 8.99
C GLY A 159 4.79 11.26 8.08
N LEU A 160 4.75 11.11 6.76
CA LEU A 160 5.14 12.15 5.80
C LEU A 160 3.97 13.09 5.49
N ASP A 161 4.32 14.37 5.30
CA ASP A 161 3.38 15.32 4.72
C ASP A 161 3.05 14.98 3.25
N PRO A 162 1.96 15.52 2.68
CA PRO A 162 1.53 15.15 1.32
C PRO A 162 2.55 15.46 0.22
N GLN A 163 3.43 16.45 0.41
CA GLN A 163 4.45 16.81 -0.57
C GLN A 163 5.61 15.81 -0.53
N ALA A 164 6.12 15.50 0.67
CA ALA A 164 7.17 14.51 0.87
C ALA A 164 6.75 13.11 0.39
N ARG A 165 5.48 12.73 0.65
CA ARG A 165 4.89 11.48 0.17
C ARG A 165 4.93 11.39 -1.36
N ARG A 166 4.48 12.44 -2.08
CA ARG A 166 4.51 12.46 -3.56
C ARG A 166 5.93 12.36 -4.10
N GLN A 167 6.90 13.04 -3.49
CA GLN A 167 8.31 12.94 -3.87
C GLN A 167 8.83 11.50 -3.71
N LEU A 168 8.49 10.82 -2.62
CA LEU A 168 8.90 9.44 -2.40
C LEU A 168 8.25 8.49 -3.43
N TRP A 169 6.98 8.68 -3.74
CA TRP A 169 6.30 7.91 -4.80
C TRP A 169 7.00 8.04 -6.15
N GLU A 170 7.42 9.25 -6.54
CA GLU A 170 8.17 9.47 -7.78
C GLU A 170 9.51 8.73 -7.80
N LEU A 171 10.19 8.61 -6.65
CA LEU A 171 11.43 7.85 -6.54
C LEU A 171 11.18 6.35 -6.69
N ILE A 172 10.14 5.82 -6.04
CA ILE A 172 9.72 4.42 -6.15
C ILE A 172 9.32 4.10 -7.61
N ASP A 173 8.54 4.96 -8.27
CA ASP A 173 8.15 4.81 -9.67
C ASP A 173 9.36 4.76 -10.61
N ARG A 174 10.37 5.61 -10.38
CA ARG A 174 11.61 5.59 -11.17
C ARG A 174 12.37 4.28 -11.00
N PHE A 175 12.47 3.78 -9.77
CA PHE A 175 13.13 2.50 -9.49
C PHE A 175 12.37 1.34 -10.14
N ARG A 176 11.04 1.31 -10.01
CA ARG A 176 10.17 0.36 -10.71
C ARG A 176 10.41 0.38 -12.23
N GLY A 177 10.54 1.57 -12.84
CA GLY A 177 10.83 1.75 -14.27
C GLY A 177 12.14 1.10 -14.75
N THR A 178 13.02 0.69 -13.85
CA THR A 178 14.24 -0.08 -14.18
C THR A 178 14.00 -1.60 -14.28
N GLY A 179 12.77 -2.08 -14.14
CA GLY A 179 12.40 -3.49 -14.22
C GLY A 179 12.68 -4.28 -12.94
N ARG A 180 12.93 -3.60 -11.82
CA ARG A 180 13.15 -4.22 -10.50
C ARG A 180 11.83 -4.56 -9.83
N THR A 181 11.85 -5.59 -8.99
CA THR A 181 10.67 -6.02 -8.22
C THR A 181 10.56 -5.22 -6.92
N ILE A 182 9.36 -4.84 -6.55
CA ILE A 182 9.08 -4.14 -5.29
C ILE A 182 7.95 -4.86 -4.55
N LEU A 183 8.14 -5.11 -3.26
CA LEU A 183 7.08 -5.46 -2.33
C LEU A 183 6.97 -4.33 -1.30
N LEU A 184 5.82 -3.68 -1.26
CA LEU A 184 5.57 -2.65 -0.26
C LEU A 184 4.37 -3.01 0.63
N THR A 185 4.45 -2.64 1.90
CA THR A 185 3.30 -2.62 2.79
C THR A 185 2.78 -1.21 2.92
N THR A 186 1.49 -1.06 3.06
CA THR A 186 0.87 0.24 3.35
C THR A 186 -0.53 0.07 3.93
N HIS A 187 -0.96 1.07 4.69
CA HIS A 187 -2.34 1.27 5.06
C HIS A 187 -2.99 2.43 4.25
N TYR A 188 -2.22 3.09 3.37
CA TYR A 188 -2.72 4.12 2.46
C TYR A 188 -3.14 3.50 1.14
N MET A 189 -4.44 3.49 0.87
CA MET A 189 -4.99 2.88 -0.35
C MET A 189 -4.62 3.66 -1.62
N ASP A 190 -4.51 5.00 -1.53
CA ASP A 190 -4.07 5.87 -2.61
C ASP A 190 -2.61 5.60 -3.05
N GLU A 191 -1.75 5.21 -2.10
CA GLU A 191 -0.38 4.77 -2.40
C GLU A 191 -0.38 3.50 -3.22
N ALA A 192 -1.17 2.52 -2.80
CA ALA A 192 -1.26 1.24 -3.48
C ALA A 192 -1.90 1.35 -4.87
N GLU A 193 -2.96 2.16 -5.02
CA GLU A 193 -3.58 2.43 -6.32
C GLU A 193 -2.60 3.07 -7.31
N ARG A 194 -1.72 3.94 -6.81
CA ARG A 194 -0.74 4.64 -7.63
C ARG A 194 0.46 3.79 -8.01
N LEU A 195 1.03 3.04 -7.06
CA LEU A 195 2.33 2.42 -7.21
C LEU A 195 2.27 0.95 -7.63
N CYS A 196 1.20 0.23 -7.22
CA CYS A 196 1.18 -1.22 -7.33
C CYS A 196 0.51 -1.71 -8.61
N ASP A 197 1.11 -2.72 -9.24
CA ASP A 197 0.50 -3.45 -10.35
C ASP A 197 -0.58 -4.39 -9.84
N ARG A 198 -0.31 -5.06 -8.71
CA ARG A 198 -1.26 -5.91 -7.99
C ARG A 198 -1.15 -5.65 -6.49
N VAL A 199 -2.22 -5.96 -5.81
CA VAL A 199 -2.31 -5.81 -4.35
C VAL A 199 -2.97 -7.04 -3.73
N ALA A 200 -2.54 -7.37 -2.50
CA ALA A 200 -3.26 -8.26 -1.61
C ALA A 200 -3.80 -7.45 -0.44
N ILE A 201 -5.09 -7.50 -0.21
CA ILE A 201 -5.72 -6.92 0.98
C ILE A 201 -5.70 -7.99 2.08
N MET A 202 -5.09 -7.64 3.20
CA MET A 202 -4.96 -8.51 4.37
C MET A 202 -5.87 -8.05 5.50
N ASP A 203 -6.47 -9.01 6.18
CA ASP A 203 -7.18 -8.81 7.45
C ASP A 203 -7.06 -10.05 8.32
N HIS A 204 -6.80 -9.86 9.64
CA HIS A 204 -6.64 -10.94 10.61
C HIS A 204 -5.73 -12.09 10.13
N GLY A 205 -4.57 -11.76 9.58
CA GLY A 205 -3.56 -12.71 9.13
C GLY A 205 -3.88 -13.44 7.82
N LYS A 206 -4.93 -13.04 7.10
CA LYS A 206 -5.38 -13.68 5.85
C LYS A 206 -5.41 -12.70 4.70
N VAL A 207 -5.19 -13.20 3.48
CA VAL A 207 -5.47 -12.44 2.26
C VAL A 207 -6.97 -12.58 1.97
N ILE A 208 -7.70 -11.46 1.99
CA ILE A 208 -9.16 -11.41 1.75
C ILE A 208 -9.51 -10.97 0.32
N ALA A 209 -8.57 -10.32 -0.39
CA ALA A 209 -8.69 -10.00 -1.81
C ALA A 209 -7.31 -9.92 -2.45
N LEU A 210 -7.19 -10.30 -3.72
CA LEU A 210 -5.95 -10.30 -4.49
C LEU A 210 -6.24 -9.96 -5.95
N GLY A 211 -5.62 -8.93 -6.49
CA GLY A 211 -5.82 -8.52 -7.89
C GLY A 211 -5.13 -7.21 -8.21
N THR A 212 -5.36 -6.68 -9.41
CA THR A 212 -4.98 -5.29 -9.72
C THR A 212 -5.92 -4.35 -8.96
N PRO A 213 -5.49 -3.15 -8.52
CA PRO A 213 -6.37 -2.19 -7.87
C PRO A 213 -7.66 -1.95 -8.64
N ARG A 214 -7.52 -1.73 -9.95
CA ARG A 214 -8.67 -1.49 -10.84
C ARG A 214 -9.61 -2.68 -10.94
N ALA A 215 -9.10 -3.90 -11.02
CA ALA A 215 -9.94 -5.11 -11.08
C ALA A 215 -10.71 -5.32 -9.78
N LEU A 216 -10.06 -5.13 -8.61
CA LEU A 216 -10.72 -5.27 -7.31
C LEU A 216 -11.83 -4.24 -7.12
N ILE A 217 -11.59 -2.99 -7.54
CA ILE A 217 -12.62 -1.95 -7.49
C ILE A 217 -13.82 -2.34 -8.38
N ALA A 218 -13.56 -2.71 -9.64
CA ALA A 218 -14.62 -3.04 -10.60
C ALA A 218 -15.43 -4.30 -10.25
N GLU A 219 -14.78 -5.30 -9.60
CA GLU A 219 -15.41 -6.56 -9.23
C GLU A 219 -16.27 -6.42 -7.96
N ILE A 220 -15.80 -5.63 -6.99
CA ILE A 220 -16.37 -5.58 -5.65
C ILE A 220 -17.37 -4.42 -5.51
N ILE A 221 -17.13 -3.29 -6.18
CA ILE A 221 -17.96 -2.09 -6.10
C ILE A 221 -18.33 -1.61 -7.51
N ALA A 222 -19.52 -0.99 -7.64
CA ALA A 222 -19.84 -0.26 -8.88
C ALA A 222 -18.81 0.86 -9.14
N GLU A 223 -18.63 1.24 -10.41
CA GLU A 223 -17.58 2.20 -10.82
C GLU A 223 -17.64 3.55 -10.09
N HIS A 224 -18.83 3.93 -9.59
CA HIS A 224 -19.03 5.23 -8.96
C HIS A 224 -19.90 5.13 -7.71
N LEU A 225 -19.62 6.01 -6.77
CA LEU A 225 -20.40 6.23 -5.57
C LEU A 225 -21.05 7.61 -5.60
N VAL A 226 -22.30 7.67 -5.19
CA VAL A 226 -23.07 8.90 -4.99
C VAL A 226 -23.49 8.97 -3.54
N GLU A 227 -22.96 9.92 -2.81
CA GLU A 227 -23.30 10.17 -1.41
C GLU A 227 -24.13 11.44 -1.32
N PHE A 228 -25.20 11.41 -0.56
CA PHE A 228 -26.01 12.59 -0.31
C PHE A 228 -26.67 12.57 1.06
N SER A 229 -26.98 13.75 1.56
CA SER A 229 -27.78 13.95 2.78
C SER A 229 -28.93 14.90 2.51
N ALA A 230 -30.02 14.69 3.22
CA ALA A 230 -31.19 15.55 3.19
C ALA A 230 -31.20 16.48 4.40
N ALA A 231 -31.48 17.77 4.19
CA ALA A 231 -31.68 18.72 5.26
C ALA A 231 -33.09 18.60 5.84
N GLU A 232 -34.09 18.36 4.97
CA GLU A 232 -35.50 18.20 5.31
C GLU A 232 -36.13 17.14 4.40
N GLY A 233 -37.14 16.44 4.93
CA GLY A 233 -37.89 15.41 4.22
C GLY A 233 -37.38 14.00 4.50
N GLU A 234 -38.20 13.02 4.16
CA GLU A 234 -37.92 11.60 4.35
C GLU A 234 -37.60 10.96 2.99
N VAL A 235 -36.45 10.31 2.91
CA VAL A 235 -36.00 9.63 1.68
C VAL A 235 -36.37 8.16 1.73
N SER A 236 -37.13 7.69 0.75
CA SER A 236 -37.50 6.29 0.63
C SER A 236 -36.36 5.48 0.01
N GLU A 237 -35.79 4.53 0.74
CA GLU A 237 -34.80 3.57 0.22
C GLU A 237 -35.31 2.82 -1.01
N THR A 238 -36.60 2.42 -1.00
CA THR A 238 -37.24 1.71 -2.12
C THR A 238 -37.19 2.58 -3.40
N ALA A 239 -37.47 3.88 -3.28
CA ALA A 239 -37.41 4.79 -4.40
C ALA A 239 -35.96 4.95 -4.94
N LEU A 240 -34.98 5.01 -4.05
CA LEU A 240 -33.56 5.07 -4.45
C LEU A 240 -33.10 3.82 -5.22
N ARG A 241 -33.55 2.65 -4.82
CA ARG A 241 -33.24 1.37 -5.48
C ARG A 241 -33.81 1.26 -6.90
N THR A 242 -34.84 2.04 -7.23
CA THR A 242 -35.46 2.04 -8.57
C THR A 242 -34.82 3.02 -9.53
N LEU A 243 -33.90 3.86 -9.08
CA LEU A 243 -33.20 4.83 -9.93
C LEU A 243 -32.34 4.12 -10.98
N PRO A 244 -32.26 4.68 -12.20
CA PRO A 244 -31.48 4.09 -13.28
C PRO A 244 -30.00 4.03 -12.92
N GLY A 245 -29.38 2.86 -13.06
CA GLY A 245 -27.95 2.64 -12.82
C GLY A 245 -27.56 2.44 -11.37
N VAL A 246 -28.50 2.44 -10.44
CA VAL A 246 -28.23 2.10 -9.03
C VAL A 246 -28.15 0.57 -8.88
N SER A 247 -27.05 0.09 -8.32
CA SER A 247 -26.81 -1.33 -8.01
C SER A 247 -26.98 -1.65 -6.53
N ALA A 248 -26.63 -0.70 -5.65
CA ALA A 248 -26.84 -0.85 -4.20
C ALA A 248 -27.18 0.50 -3.54
N VAL A 249 -27.87 0.43 -2.41
CA VAL A 249 -28.25 1.57 -1.58
C VAL A 249 -27.92 1.24 -0.13
N LYS A 250 -27.21 2.15 0.55
CA LYS A 250 -26.82 2.01 1.95
C LYS A 250 -27.08 3.32 2.70
N ALA A 251 -27.72 3.23 3.86
CA ALA A 251 -27.79 4.36 4.78
C ALA A 251 -26.48 4.51 5.53
N GLN A 252 -25.93 5.73 5.60
CA GLN A 252 -24.64 6.01 6.23
C GLN A 252 -24.60 7.42 6.79
N ASN A 253 -24.15 7.57 8.03
CA ASN A 253 -23.87 8.88 8.67
C ASN A 253 -24.98 9.94 8.55
N GLY A 254 -26.24 9.52 8.64
CA GLY A 254 -27.38 10.43 8.50
C GLY A 254 -27.74 10.82 7.06
N GLY A 255 -27.14 10.14 6.09
CA GLY A 255 -27.39 10.27 4.65
C GLY A 255 -27.50 8.93 3.95
N TRP A 256 -27.27 8.94 2.63
CA TRP A 256 -27.37 7.78 1.76
C TRP A 256 -26.13 7.68 0.87
N GLN A 257 -25.70 6.45 0.64
CA GLN A 257 -24.68 6.10 -0.35
C GLN A 257 -25.31 5.17 -1.39
N LEU A 258 -25.14 5.53 -2.67
CA LEU A 258 -25.58 4.73 -3.80
C LEU A 258 -24.35 4.22 -4.55
N GLU A 259 -24.30 2.93 -4.81
CA GLU A 259 -23.39 2.36 -5.81
C GLU A 259 -24.04 2.49 -7.19
N VAL A 260 -23.34 3.13 -8.15
CA VAL A 260 -23.93 3.43 -9.45
C VAL A 260 -22.99 3.10 -10.62
N THR A 261 -23.57 2.64 -11.72
CA THR A 261 -22.85 2.29 -12.95
C THR A 261 -22.80 3.42 -13.97
N ALA A 262 -23.65 4.46 -13.82
CA ALA A 262 -23.81 5.52 -14.81
C ALA A 262 -24.21 6.86 -14.17
N LEU A 263 -23.22 7.61 -13.66
CA LEU A 263 -23.43 8.91 -12.99
C LEU A 263 -24.34 9.86 -13.80
N HIS A 264 -24.11 9.98 -15.12
CA HIS A 264 -24.83 10.88 -16.01
C HIS A 264 -26.33 10.59 -16.12
N ARG A 265 -26.77 9.38 -15.75
CA ARG A 265 -28.18 8.98 -15.69
C ARG A 265 -28.74 9.02 -14.29
N THR A 266 -27.95 8.52 -13.33
CA THR A 266 -28.39 8.38 -11.94
C THR A 266 -28.53 9.71 -11.23
N VAL A 267 -27.55 10.62 -11.37
CA VAL A 267 -27.59 11.90 -10.64
C VAL A 267 -28.78 12.78 -11.03
N PRO A 268 -29.08 13.00 -12.33
CA PRO A 268 -30.30 13.74 -12.70
C PRO A 268 -31.59 13.07 -12.22
N ALA A 269 -31.66 11.74 -12.29
CA ALA A 269 -32.84 11.00 -11.81
C ALA A 269 -33.00 11.09 -10.28
N LEU A 270 -31.89 11.05 -9.53
CA LEU A 270 -31.89 11.25 -8.09
C LEU A 270 -32.44 12.65 -7.72
N ILE A 271 -31.92 13.70 -8.36
CA ILE A 271 -32.36 15.08 -8.09
C ILE A 271 -33.87 15.20 -8.37
N ALA A 272 -34.34 14.71 -9.51
CA ALA A 272 -35.76 14.74 -9.85
C ALA A 272 -36.65 13.96 -8.85
N ALA A 273 -36.18 12.80 -8.36
CA ALA A 273 -36.90 12.01 -7.38
C ALA A 273 -36.97 12.72 -6.02
N LEU A 274 -35.90 13.38 -5.59
CA LEU A 274 -35.89 14.15 -4.35
C LEU A 274 -36.81 15.37 -4.44
N GLU A 275 -36.83 16.09 -5.57
CA GLU A 275 -37.75 17.20 -5.83
C GLU A 275 -39.22 16.76 -5.76
N GLN A 276 -39.57 15.63 -6.38
CA GLN A 276 -40.93 15.07 -6.34
C GLN A 276 -41.37 14.73 -4.91
N GLN A 277 -40.44 14.25 -4.07
CA GLN A 277 -40.70 13.92 -2.67
C GLN A 277 -40.59 15.16 -1.75
N ARG A 278 -40.31 16.36 -2.30
CA ARG A 278 -40.07 17.61 -1.56
C ARG A 278 -38.96 17.47 -0.52
N VAL A 279 -37.94 16.68 -0.84
CA VAL A 279 -36.75 16.50 -0.01
C VAL A 279 -35.74 17.59 -0.37
N VAL A 280 -35.31 18.34 0.64
CA VAL A 280 -34.27 19.37 0.47
C VAL A 280 -32.90 18.72 0.63
N LEU A 281 -32.15 18.70 -0.47
CA LEU A 281 -30.78 18.20 -0.50
C LEU A 281 -29.85 19.16 0.25
N SER A 282 -29.08 18.66 1.23
CA SER A 282 -28.07 19.46 1.93
C SER A 282 -26.69 19.27 1.35
N GLU A 283 -26.35 18.06 0.94
CA GLU A 283 -25.05 17.74 0.36
C GLU A 283 -25.20 16.64 -0.69
N LEU A 284 -24.42 16.76 -1.77
CA LEU A 284 -24.25 15.73 -2.80
C LEU A 284 -22.79 15.63 -3.19
N ARG A 285 -22.21 14.45 -3.03
CA ARG A 285 -20.85 14.14 -3.48
C ARG A 285 -20.89 12.98 -4.46
N THR A 286 -20.02 13.02 -5.45
CA THR A 286 -19.80 11.90 -6.36
C THR A 286 -18.30 11.64 -6.47
N HIS A 287 -17.91 10.39 -6.35
CA HIS A 287 -16.52 9.98 -6.56
C HIS A 287 -16.45 8.61 -7.21
N SER A 288 -15.33 8.32 -7.85
CA SER A 288 -15.04 6.96 -8.30
C SER A 288 -14.73 6.09 -7.09
N ALA A 289 -15.18 4.85 -7.11
CA ALA A 289 -14.86 3.90 -6.06
C ALA A 289 -13.33 3.71 -5.96
N THR A 290 -12.86 3.50 -4.75
CA THR A 290 -11.45 3.35 -4.38
C THR A 290 -11.18 2.01 -3.71
N LEU A 291 -9.90 1.65 -3.50
CA LEU A 291 -9.55 0.48 -2.69
C LEU A 291 -10.01 0.63 -1.23
N GLU A 292 -10.15 1.86 -0.70
CA GLU A 292 -10.71 2.08 0.63
C GLU A 292 -12.16 1.61 0.70
N ASP A 293 -12.97 1.93 -0.32
CA ASP A 293 -14.35 1.45 -0.41
C ASP A 293 -14.43 -0.08 -0.55
N VAL A 294 -13.49 -0.68 -1.29
CA VAL A 294 -13.34 -2.14 -1.37
C VAL A 294 -13.07 -2.74 0.00
N PHE A 295 -12.14 -2.18 0.75
CA PHE A 295 -11.81 -2.66 2.09
C PHE A 295 -13.02 -2.55 3.04
N VAL A 296 -13.71 -1.41 3.06
CA VAL A 296 -14.93 -1.20 3.86
C VAL A 296 -16.01 -2.22 3.49
N LYS A 297 -16.18 -2.51 2.21
CA LYS A 297 -17.19 -3.47 1.75
C LYS A 297 -16.85 -4.91 2.17
N LEU A 298 -15.59 -5.29 2.16
CA LEU A 298 -15.14 -6.64 2.56
C LEU A 298 -15.14 -6.85 4.06
N THR A 299 -14.82 -5.82 4.86
CA THR A 299 -14.60 -5.94 6.30
C THR A 299 -15.72 -5.33 7.16
N GLY A 300 -16.50 -4.41 6.59
CA GLY A 300 -17.54 -3.65 7.28
C GLY A 300 -17.03 -2.51 8.16
N ARG A 301 -15.72 -2.20 8.14
CA ARG A 301 -15.07 -1.15 8.96
C ARG A 301 -14.11 -0.29 8.14
N HIS A 302 -13.90 0.96 8.57
CA HIS A 302 -12.89 1.83 7.98
C HIS A 302 -11.51 1.52 8.54
N LEU A 303 -10.44 1.77 7.75
CA LEU A 303 -9.05 1.56 8.16
C LEU A 303 -8.60 2.47 9.31
N ARG A 304 -9.31 3.59 9.52
CA ARG A 304 -8.98 4.63 10.52
C ARG A 304 -9.73 4.47 11.85
N ASP A 305 -10.53 3.43 12.00
CA ASP A 305 -11.36 3.20 13.19
C ASP A 305 -10.63 2.41 14.30
N GLU A 306 -9.26 2.30 14.21
CA GLU A 306 -8.40 1.62 15.20
C GLU A 306 -7.37 2.57 15.81
#